data_e3d7d2642b3549e2f2414846eda5e1db
#
_entry.id   e3d7d2642b3549e2f2414846eda5e1db
#
_cell.length_a   1.000
_cell.length_b   1.000
_cell.length_c   1.000
_cell.angle_alpha   90.00
_cell.angle_beta   90.00
_cell.angle_gamma   90.00
#
_symmetry.space_group_name_H-M   'P 1'
#
loop_
_entity.id
_entity.type
_entity.pdbx_description
1 polymer ?
#
loop_
_entity_poly.entity_id
_entity_poly.type
_entity_poly.pdbx_seq_one_letter_code
_entity_poly.pdbx_strand_id
1 'polypeptide(L)'
;ARDYATYLAKMEAAVALRPDFPRMLVNLAAAQVAADRPGDALATLERLAELGVSSPVEKSEDFASLRSSKDFQAVVKKLAANLHRKGSAEVAFSLRDVTGLIEGIAWREKTGDFFFGDVNGRAVWLRTKDGALRRFTPEGDDLLGVFGLAIDESPGSLWAATSAVPAMRGFTADQDGTAALAEIDLESGAVRRTIPVVRGPGDQYSHVLGDLALATDGSVFATDSGGPILWRLSSREGAMEAFVENAEFLSLQGIVILPGGIAVLADHANGLLRVDLGSRTVRRLESPPGTTLIGLDGLTLAPDGQLLAIQNGLRPNRILRVELDDVAENIQGVSVLESGQIMMAAPSLGCIA
;
A
#
# COMPACT_ATOMS: atom_id res chain seq x y z
N ALA A 1 -4.40 -4.37 40.57
CA ALA A 1 -4.18 -2.96 40.19
C ALA A 1 -3.57 -2.97 38.78
N ARG A 2 -4.01 -2.10 37.88
CA ARG A 2 -3.39 -1.93 36.58
C ARG A 2 -2.01 -1.31 36.75
N ASP A 3 -0.97 -1.92 36.19
CA ASP A 3 0.40 -1.41 36.27
C ASP A 3 0.62 -0.34 35.21
N TYR A 4 0.15 0.86 35.47
CA TYR A 4 0.29 2.00 34.59
C TYR A 4 1.74 2.44 34.35
N ALA A 5 2.64 2.21 35.33
CA ALA A 5 4.05 2.56 35.19
C ALA A 5 4.74 1.66 34.15
N THR A 6 4.52 0.34 34.20
CA THR A 6 5.02 -0.59 33.18
C THR A 6 4.41 -0.32 31.81
N TYR A 7 3.10 0.01 31.75
CA TYR A 7 2.45 0.35 30.48
C TYR A 7 3.08 1.59 29.84
N LEU A 8 3.28 2.66 30.62
CA LEU A 8 3.92 3.89 30.15
C LEU A 8 5.33 3.62 29.63
N ALA A 9 6.16 2.93 30.42
CA ALA A 9 7.54 2.62 30.01
C ALA A 9 7.61 1.83 28.68
N LYS A 10 6.70 0.87 28.48
CA LYS A 10 6.62 0.13 27.22
C LYS A 10 6.19 1.00 26.05
N MET A 11 5.26 1.93 26.25
CA MET A 11 4.81 2.84 25.18
C MET A 11 5.89 3.86 24.84
N GLU A 12 6.62 4.39 25.83
CA GLU A 12 7.78 5.27 25.61
C GLU A 12 8.86 4.55 24.77
N ALA A 13 9.18 3.30 25.11
CA ALA A 13 10.13 2.50 24.35
C ALA A 13 9.64 2.21 22.91
N ALA A 14 8.37 1.89 22.71
CA ALA A 14 7.80 1.64 21.40
C ALA A 14 7.84 2.91 20.51
N VAL A 15 7.48 4.07 21.05
CA VAL A 15 7.54 5.35 20.32
C VAL A 15 8.97 5.81 20.07
N ALA A 16 9.94 5.45 20.92
CA ALA A 16 11.35 5.70 20.64
C ALA A 16 11.86 4.92 19.42
N LEU A 17 11.36 3.69 19.21
CA LEU A 17 11.70 2.87 18.04
C LEU A 17 10.94 3.33 16.77
N ARG A 18 9.72 3.83 16.91
CA ARG A 18 8.84 4.23 15.80
C ARG A 18 8.15 5.55 16.14
N PRO A 19 8.87 6.67 16.05
CA PRO A 19 8.34 7.99 16.43
C PRO A 19 7.27 8.53 15.46
N ASP A 20 7.20 7.96 14.28
CA ASP A 20 6.28 8.29 13.19
C ASP A 20 4.99 7.44 13.18
N PHE A 21 4.80 6.53 14.16
CA PHE A 21 3.66 5.61 14.15
C PHE A 21 2.44 6.22 14.89
N PRO A 22 1.38 6.66 14.17
CA PRO A 22 0.28 7.42 14.76
C PRO A 22 -0.44 6.69 15.90
N ARG A 23 -0.71 5.38 15.73
CA ARG A 23 -1.39 4.58 16.76
C ARG A 23 -0.57 4.45 18.03
N MET A 24 0.77 4.35 17.92
CA MET A 24 1.65 4.28 19.07
C MET A 24 1.66 5.63 19.83
N LEU A 25 1.60 6.77 19.11
CA LEU A 25 1.47 8.08 19.73
C LEU A 25 0.15 8.22 20.51
N VAL A 26 -0.97 7.76 19.95
CA VAL A 26 -2.26 7.75 20.68
C VAL A 26 -2.18 6.90 21.95
N ASN A 27 -1.60 5.70 21.85
CA ASN A 27 -1.43 4.80 22.99
C ASN A 27 -0.47 5.37 24.05
N LEU A 28 0.61 6.05 23.64
CA LEU A 28 1.52 6.73 24.56
C LEU A 28 0.80 7.86 25.29
N ALA A 29 0.05 8.71 24.59
CA ALA A 29 -0.72 9.77 25.20
C ALA A 29 -1.73 9.23 26.23
N ALA A 30 -2.43 8.12 25.90
CA ALA A 30 -3.34 7.44 26.84
C ALA A 30 -2.60 6.91 28.08
N ALA A 31 -1.41 6.32 27.91
CA ALA A 31 -0.58 5.85 29.03
C ALA A 31 -0.10 7.01 29.92
N GLN A 32 0.24 8.16 29.31
CA GLN A 32 0.63 9.38 30.03
C GLN A 32 -0.53 9.95 30.84
N VAL A 33 -1.76 9.98 30.30
CA VAL A 33 -2.95 10.37 31.08
C VAL A 33 -3.18 9.43 32.27
N ALA A 34 -3.10 8.11 32.02
CA ALA A 34 -3.27 7.11 33.09
C ALA A 34 -2.20 7.17 34.19
N ALA A 35 -1.02 7.72 33.90
CA ALA A 35 0.07 7.97 34.83
C ALA A 35 0.05 9.37 35.44
N ASP A 36 -1.05 10.12 35.29
CA ASP A 36 -1.22 11.49 35.80
C ASP A 36 -0.18 12.49 35.22
N ARG A 37 0.15 12.33 33.91
CA ARG A 37 1.06 13.20 33.15
C ARG A 37 0.33 13.92 32.02
N PRO A 38 -0.68 14.78 32.29
CA PRO A 38 -1.53 15.37 31.26
C PRO A 38 -0.77 16.29 30.29
N GLY A 39 0.27 17.00 30.77
CA GLY A 39 1.10 17.87 29.93
C GLY A 39 1.88 17.09 28.87
N ASP A 40 2.42 15.92 29.22
CA ASP A 40 3.13 15.06 28.28
C ASP A 40 2.17 14.44 27.24
N ALA A 41 0.96 14.05 27.70
CA ALA A 41 -0.08 13.54 26.80
C ALA A 41 -0.48 14.58 25.75
N LEU A 42 -0.64 15.84 26.13
CA LEU A 42 -0.92 16.93 25.21
C LEU A 42 0.21 17.12 24.20
N ALA A 43 1.47 17.13 24.65
CA ALA A 43 2.63 17.23 23.76
C ALA A 43 2.71 16.03 22.78
N THR A 44 2.38 14.82 23.23
CA THR A 44 2.34 13.64 22.36
C THR A 44 1.22 13.72 21.32
N LEU A 45 0.05 14.24 21.68
CA LEU A 45 -1.06 14.46 20.76
C LEU A 45 -0.79 15.61 19.76
N GLU A 46 -0.03 16.64 20.18
CA GLU A 46 0.46 17.67 19.25
C GLU A 46 1.37 17.06 18.19
N ARG A 47 2.34 16.22 18.57
CA ARG A 47 3.17 15.49 17.60
C ARG A 47 2.33 14.65 16.64
N LEU A 48 1.27 14.00 17.14
CA LEU A 48 0.33 13.27 16.26
C LEU A 48 -0.31 14.20 15.23
N ALA A 49 -0.74 15.40 15.64
CA ALA A 49 -1.35 16.37 14.73
C ALA A 49 -0.35 16.89 13.68
N GLU A 50 0.92 17.05 14.05
CA GLU A 50 2.02 17.46 13.14
C GLU A 50 2.28 16.47 12.02
N LEU A 51 2.00 15.15 12.22
CA LEU A 51 2.07 14.15 11.16
C LEU A 51 1.02 14.35 10.05
N GLY A 52 0.13 15.35 10.20
CA GLY A 52 -0.93 15.63 9.22
C GLY A 52 -2.04 14.57 9.18
N VAL A 53 -2.16 13.78 10.24
CA VAL A 53 -3.21 12.75 10.40
C VAL A 53 -4.28 13.19 11.39
N SER A 54 -5.43 12.52 11.35
CA SER A 54 -6.53 12.73 12.29
C SER A 54 -6.78 11.48 13.11
N SER A 55 -7.20 11.67 14.34
CA SER A 55 -7.64 10.60 15.25
C SER A 55 -8.76 11.14 16.13
N PRO A 56 -9.84 10.38 16.36
CA PRO A 56 -11.00 10.83 17.16
C PRO A 56 -10.74 10.70 18.69
N VAL A 57 -9.62 11.28 19.16
CA VAL A 57 -9.18 11.18 20.56
C VAL A 57 -10.19 11.75 21.55
N GLU A 58 -11.02 12.71 21.11
CA GLU A 58 -12.08 13.31 21.92
C GLU A 58 -13.20 12.33 22.29
N LYS A 59 -13.32 11.21 21.52
CA LYS A 59 -14.32 10.17 21.74
C LYS A 59 -13.82 9.05 22.65
N SER A 60 -12.49 8.94 22.84
CA SER A 60 -11.92 7.89 23.70
C SER A 60 -12.08 8.24 25.19
N GLU A 61 -12.46 7.25 25.98
CA GLU A 61 -12.53 7.37 27.45
C GLU A 61 -11.14 7.57 28.09
N ASP A 62 -10.07 7.17 27.41
CA ASP A 62 -8.70 7.38 27.90
C ASP A 62 -8.35 8.86 28.08
N PHE A 63 -9.05 9.76 27.37
CA PHE A 63 -8.85 11.21 27.43
C PHE A 63 -9.99 11.95 28.13
N ALA A 64 -10.90 11.24 28.84
CA ALA A 64 -12.07 11.84 29.47
C ALA A 64 -11.69 12.99 30.42
N SER A 65 -10.62 12.84 31.23
CA SER A 65 -10.13 13.84 32.16
C SER A 65 -9.60 15.11 31.48
N LEU A 66 -9.24 15.07 30.19
CA LEU A 66 -8.71 16.20 29.43
C LEU A 66 -9.78 16.96 28.66
N ARG A 67 -10.99 16.43 28.48
CA ARG A 67 -12.04 16.98 27.59
C ARG A 67 -12.40 18.43 27.88
N SER A 68 -12.36 18.86 29.15
CA SER A 68 -12.65 20.24 29.56
C SER A 68 -11.46 21.21 29.42
N SER A 69 -10.26 20.68 29.16
CA SER A 69 -9.04 21.48 29.01
C SER A 69 -9.08 22.24 27.65
N LYS A 70 -8.75 23.55 27.70
CA LYS A 70 -8.61 24.37 26.50
C LYS A 70 -7.51 23.86 25.57
N ASP A 71 -6.40 23.37 26.14
CA ASP A 71 -5.26 22.87 25.38
C ASP A 71 -5.63 21.57 24.66
N PHE A 72 -6.34 20.65 25.31
CA PHE A 72 -6.85 19.45 24.66
C PHE A 72 -7.82 19.80 23.50
N GLN A 73 -8.73 20.74 23.71
CA GLN A 73 -9.64 21.19 22.68
C GLN A 73 -8.91 21.84 21.49
N ALA A 74 -7.79 22.53 21.74
CA ALA A 74 -6.94 23.09 20.68
C ALA A 74 -6.27 21.97 19.86
N VAL A 75 -5.76 20.92 20.51
CA VAL A 75 -5.21 19.74 19.82
C VAL A 75 -6.27 19.01 18.99
N VAL A 76 -7.45 18.77 19.57
CA VAL A 76 -8.59 18.15 18.84
C VAL A 76 -8.94 18.97 17.60
N LYS A 77 -8.94 20.31 17.70
CA LYS A 77 -9.18 21.20 16.55
C LYS A 77 -8.10 21.04 15.47
N LYS A 78 -6.82 20.89 15.84
CA LYS A 78 -5.73 20.63 14.88
C LYS A 78 -5.91 19.29 14.18
N LEU A 79 -6.18 18.21 14.94
CA LEU A 79 -6.45 16.87 14.40
C LEU A 79 -7.65 16.89 13.42
N ALA A 80 -8.71 17.61 13.76
CA ALA A 80 -9.87 17.77 12.88
C ALA A 80 -9.53 18.60 11.61
N ALA A 81 -8.67 19.62 11.73
CA ALA A 81 -8.23 20.43 10.59
C ALA A 81 -7.42 19.62 9.57
N ASN A 82 -6.74 18.55 10.00
CA ASN A 82 -6.03 17.64 9.09
C ASN A 82 -6.97 16.88 8.12
N LEU A 83 -8.26 16.81 8.42
CA LEU A 83 -9.27 16.24 7.50
C LEU A 83 -9.65 17.17 6.34
N HIS A 84 -9.27 18.45 6.40
CA HIS A 84 -9.59 19.39 5.34
C HIS A 84 -8.89 18.98 4.05
N ARG A 85 -9.63 19.18 2.94
CA ARG A 85 -9.11 18.92 1.60
C ARG A 85 -7.84 19.72 1.33
N LYS A 86 -6.83 19.04 0.78
CA LYS A 86 -5.64 19.63 0.17
C LYS A 86 -5.54 19.13 -1.26
N GLY A 87 -4.94 19.96 -2.11
CA GLY A 87 -4.76 19.66 -3.53
C GLY A 87 -5.96 20.05 -4.39
N SER A 88 -5.81 19.86 -5.69
CA SER A 88 -6.74 20.30 -6.71
C SER A 88 -7.09 19.23 -7.74
N ALA A 89 -6.82 17.95 -7.42
CA ALA A 89 -7.13 16.85 -8.34
C ALA A 89 -8.61 16.81 -8.70
N GLU A 90 -8.87 16.48 -9.95
CA GLU A 90 -10.20 16.31 -10.52
C GLU A 90 -10.42 14.85 -10.92
N VAL A 91 -11.69 14.46 -11.02
CA VAL A 91 -12.06 13.13 -11.51
C VAL A 91 -11.86 13.08 -13.02
N ALA A 92 -10.87 12.33 -13.49
CA ALA A 92 -10.62 12.15 -14.93
C ALA A 92 -11.75 11.36 -15.60
N PHE A 93 -12.22 10.30 -14.94
CA PHE A 93 -13.35 9.46 -15.39
C PHE A 93 -13.86 8.56 -14.24
N SER A 94 -14.97 7.88 -14.49
CA SER A 94 -15.54 6.89 -13.57
C SER A 94 -15.89 5.61 -14.32
N LEU A 95 -15.71 4.46 -13.69
CA LEU A 95 -16.09 3.13 -14.20
C LEU A 95 -17.51 2.80 -13.72
N ARG A 96 -18.54 3.38 -14.37
CA ARG A 96 -19.93 3.33 -13.87
C ARG A 96 -20.57 1.95 -13.95
N ASP A 97 -20.14 1.13 -14.93
CA ASP A 97 -20.74 -0.17 -15.21
C ASP A 97 -19.96 -1.33 -14.56
N VAL A 98 -18.92 -1.02 -13.78
CA VAL A 98 -18.16 -1.99 -13.01
C VAL A 98 -18.57 -1.91 -11.55
N THR A 99 -19.16 -3.00 -11.05
CA THR A 99 -19.65 -3.09 -9.66
C THR A 99 -18.72 -3.90 -8.76
N GLY A 100 -17.57 -4.31 -9.29
CA GLY A 100 -16.56 -5.10 -8.59
C GLY A 100 -15.69 -4.27 -7.63
N LEU A 101 -14.73 -4.93 -7.02
CA LEU A 101 -13.66 -4.33 -6.24
C LEU A 101 -12.45 -4.12 -7.18
N ILE A 102 -12.26 -2.87 -7.61
CA ILE A 102 -11.15 -2.49 -8.49
C ILE A 102 -9.94 -2.15 -7.63
N GLU A 103 -8.84 -2.89 -7.84
CA GLU A 103 -7.57 -2.69 -7.13
C GLU A 103 -6.46 -2.25 -8.10
N GLY A 104 -6.21 -3.02 -9.16
CA GLY A 104 -5.14 -2.76 -10.11
C GLY A 104 -5.49 -1.72 -11.16
N ILE A 105 -4.48 -0.94 -11.58
CA ILE A 105 -4.58 -0.05 -12.74
C ILE A 105 -3.25 -0.06 -13.49
N ALA A 106 -3.31 -0.16 -14.83
CA ALA A 106 -2.18 0.03 -15.71
C ALA A 106 -2.59 0.88 -16.92
N TRP A 107 -1.69 1.74 -17.38
CA TRP A 107 -1.91 2.56 -18.56
C TRP A 107 -0.96 2.15 -19.69
N ARG A 108 -1.49 1.97 -20.88
CA ARG A 108 -0.73 1.65 -22.09
C ARG A 108 -0.44 2.92 -22.88
N GLU A 109 0.75 3.43 -22.80
CA GLU A 109 1.16 4.67 -23.46
C GLU A 109 0.91 4.63 -24.95
N LYS A 110 1.22 3.51 -25.63
CA LYS A 110 1.09 3.32 -27.08
C LYS A 110 -0.32 3.56 -27.62
N THR A 111 -1.35 3.22 -26.85
CA THR A 111 -2.76 3.32 -27.28
C THR A 111 -3.54 4.35 -26.48
N GLY A 112 -3.09 4.73 -25.30
CA GLY A 112 -3.81 5.57 -24.35
C GLY A 112 -4.90 4.83 -23.57
N ASP A 113 -4.85 3.50 -23.57
CA ASP A 113 -5.84 2.64 -22.94
C ASP A 113 -5.48 2.39 -21.46
N PHE A 114 -6.51 2.18 -20.62
CA PHE A 114 -6.37 1.79 -19.23
C PHE A 114 -6.89 0.38 -19.01
N PHE A 115 -6.15 -0.39 -18.21
CA PHE A 115 -6.55 -1.71 -17.72
C PHE A 115 -6.80 -1.64 -16.24
N PHE A 116 -7.83 -2.37 -15.77
CA PHE A 116 -8.25 -2.38 -14.37
C PHE A 116 -8.40 -3.81 -13.88
N GLY A 117 -7.77 -4.14 -12.75
CA GLY A 117 -7.93 -5.42 -12.07
C GLY A 117 -9.18 -5.42 -11.20
N ASP A 118 -10.03 -6.41 -11.38
CA ASP A 118 -11.27 -6.62 -10.61
C ASP A 118 -11.14 -7.88 -9.75
N VAL A 119 -11.01 -7.66 -8.45
CA VAL A 119 -10.88 -8.74 -7.46
C VAL A 119 -12.18 -9.54 -7.37
N ASN A 120 -13.31 -8.87 -7.25
CA ASN A 120 -14.60 -9.55 -7.15
C ASN A 120 -14.99 -10.25 -8.45
N GLY A 121 -14.84 -9.55 -9.58
CA GLY A 121 -15.22 -10.04 -10.90
C GLY A 121 -14.25 -11.06 -11.49
N ARG A 122 -13.06 -11.27 -10.92
CA ARG A 122 -12.02 -12.17 -11.45
C ARG A 122 -11.72 -11.82 -12.90
N ALA A 123 -11.40 -10.56 -13.15
CA ALA A 123 -11.32 -10.03 -14.51
C ALA A 123 -10.33 -8.88 -14.62
N VAL A 124 -9.89 -8.65 -15.85
CA VAL A 124 -9.35 -7.37 -16.26
C VAL A 124 -10.39 -6.64 -17.11
N TRP A 125 -10.59 -5.37 -16.83
CA TRP A 125 -11.40 -4.45 -17.61
C TRP A 125 -10.48 -3.56 -18.44
N LEU A 126 -10.92 -3.22 -19.65
CA LEU A 126 -10.25 -2.29 -20.55
C LEU A 126 -11.16 -1.07 -20.76
N ARG A 127 -10.59 0.11 -20.52
CA ARG A 127 -11.16 1.39 -20.95
C ARG A 127 -10.27 1.96 -22.03
N THR A 128 -10.79 2.07 -23.24
CA THR A 128 -10.07 2.64 -24.38
C THR A 128 -9.90 4.16 -24.22
N LYS A 129 -8.97 4.74 -24.97
CA LYS A 129 -8.70 6.17 -24.97
C LYS A 129 -9.95 7.02 -25.24
N ASP A 130 -10.85 6.57 -26.11
CA ASP A 130 -12.12 7.24 -26.44
C ASP A 130 -13.23 7.01 -25.39
N GLY A 131 -12.95 6.24 -24.36
CA GLY A 131 -13.83 6.04 -23.20
C GLY A 131 -14.71 4.81 -23.23
N ALA A 132 -14.62 3.95 -24.26
CA ALA A 132 -15.37 2.70 -24.29
C ALA A 132 -14.83 1.75 -23.22
N LEU A 133 -15.73 1.16 -22.42
CA LEU A 133 -15.40 0.23 -21.34
C LEU A 133 -15.91 -1.16 -21.68
N ARG A 134 -15.04 -2.17 -21.55
CA ARG A 134 -15.40 -3.58 -21.76
C ARG A 134 -14.60 -4.49 -20.85
N ARG A 135 -15.14 -5.66 -20.55
CA ARG A 135 -14.34 -6.75 -19.99
C ARG A 135 -13.25 -7.11 -21.02
N PHE A 136 -12.01 -7.18 -20.58
CA PHE A 136 -10.86 -7.48 -21.43
C PHE A 136 -10.57 -8.98 -21.46
N THR A 137 -10.51 -9.62 -20.29
CA THR A 137 -10.33 -11.07 -20.20
C THR A 137 -11.64 -11.80 -20.45
N PRO A 138 -11.63 -12.96 -21.15
CA PRO A 138 -12.81 -13.79 -21.37
C PRO A 138 -13.54 -14.18 -20.08
N GLU A 139 -14.82 -14.51 -20.16
CA GLU A 139 -15.55 -15.12 -19.05
C GLU A 139 -15.15 -16.59 -18.92
N GLY A 140 -15.08 -17.06 -17.66
CA GLY A 140 -14.85 -18.47 -17.33
C GLY A 140 -13.41 -18.93 -17.38
N ASP A 141 -12.44 -18.01 -17.46
CA ASP A 141 -11.04 -18.32 -17.29
C ASP A 141 -10.66 -18.54 -15.84
N ASP A 142 -9.51 -19.16 -15.63
CA ASP A 142 -9.01 -19.60 -14.31
C ASP A 142 -8.36 -18.46 -13.52
N LEU A 143 -8.70 -17.20 -13.76
CA LEU A 143 -8.20 -16.09 -12.97
C LEU A 143 -8.81 -16.12 -11.57
N LEU A 144 -7.97 -15.86 -10.58
CA LEU A 144 -8.38 -15.49 -9.23
C LEU A 144 -8.77 -14.02 -9.17
N GLY A 145 -9.02 -13.46 -8.00
CA GLY A 145 -9.21 -12.02 -7.84
C GLY A 145 -7.99 -11.25 -8.38
N VAL A 146 -8.21 -10.29 -9.28
CA VAL A 146 -7.13 -9.58 -9.96
C VAL A 146 -6.78 -8.30 -9.21
N PHE A 147 -5.54 -8.23 -8.73
CA PHE A 147 -4.93 -7.11 -8.01
C PHE A 147 -4.04 -6.28 -8.93
N GLY A 148 -2.75 -6.14 -8.62
CA GLY A 148 -1.79 -5.34 -9.39
C GLY A 148 -1.66 -5.77 -10.86
N LEU A 149 -1.37 -4.81 -11.72
CA LEU A 149 -1.19 -5.00 -13.16
C LEU A 149 0.08 -4.31 -13.65
N ALA A 150 0.81 -4.95 -14.56
CA ALA A 150 1.92 -4.31 -15.27
C ALA A 150 1.95 -4.72 -16.75
N ILE A 151 2.25 -3.74 -17.62
CA ILE A 151 2.33 -3.94 -19.08
C ILE A 151 3.77 -4.21 -19.48
N ASP A 152 3.98 -5.29 -20.23
CA ASP A 152 5.21 -5.62 -20.94
C ASP A 152 4.93 -5.54 -22.44
N GLU A 153 5.26 -4.40 -23.05
CA GLU A 153 5.02 -4.15 -24.48
C GLU A 153 5.80 -5.09 -25.39
N SER A 154 6.95 -5.56 -24.97
CA SER A 154 7.76 -6.53 -25.73
C SER A 154 7.94 -7.79 -24.88
N PRO A 155 7.05 -8.67 -25.04
CA PRO A 155 6.36 -9.33 -26.17
C PRO A 155 4.84 -9.18 -26.21
N GLY A 156 4.28 -8.13 -25.66
CA GLY A 156 2.85 -7.91 -25.68
C GLY A 156 2.11 -8.71 -24.62
N SER A 157 2.54 -8.58 -23.36
CA SER A 157 1.90 -9.21 -22.21
C SER A 157 1.38 -8.18 -21.22
N LEU A 158 0.22 -8.45 -20.66
CA LEU A 158 -0.27 -7.83 -19.43
C LEU A 158 -0.09 -8.85 -18.30
N TRP A 159 0.75 -8.51 -17.34
CA TRP A 159 0.95 -9.30 -16.14
C TRP A 159 -0.07 -8.89 -15.07
N ALA A 160 -0.62 -9.87 -14.38
CA ALA A 160 -1.56 -9.66 -13.29
C ALA A 160 -1.16 -10.46 -12.05
N ALA A 161 -1.12 -9.79 -10.89
CA ALA A 161 -1.08 -10.44 -9.59
C ALA A 161 -2.50 -10.92 -9.27
N THR A 162 -2.67 -12.20 -8.96
CA THR A 162 -3.99 -12.77 -8.70
C THR A 162 -4.00 -13.58 -7.41
N SER A 163 -5.08 -13.47 -6.63
CA SER A 163 -5.19 -14.16 -5.34
C SER A 163 -6.63 -14.51 -5.01
N ALA A 164 -6.80 -15.67 -4.35
CA ALA A 164 -8.08 -16.06 -3.79
C ALA A 164 -8.28 -15.37 -2.44
N VAL A 165 -9.29 -14.53 -2.36
CA VAL A 165 -9.65 -13.78 -1.14
C VAL A 165 -11.15 -13.80 -0.93
N PRO A 166 -11.66 -13.60 0.30
CA PRO A 166 -13.10 -13.61 0.58
C PRO A 166 -13.95 -12.65 -0.26
N ALA A 167 -13.35 -11.57 -0.76
CA ALA A 167 -14.01 -10.61 -1.64
C ALA A 167 -14.19 -11.12 -3.09
N MET A 168 -13.48 -12.17 -3.48
CA MET A 168 -13.56 -12.79 -4.80
C MET A 168 -14.87 -13.56 -4.97
N ARG A 169 -15.54 -13.38 -6.10
CA ARG A 169 -16.75 -14.15 -6.42
C ARG A 169 -16.43 -15.65 -6.53
N GLY A 170 -17.18 -16.47 -5.80
CA GLY A 170 -17.00 -17.92 -5.77
C GLY A 170 -15.82 -18.39 -4.91
N PHE A 171 -15.31 -17.53 -4.01
CA PHE A 171 -14.30 -17.93 -3.03
C PHE A 171 -14.83 -19.05 -2.13
N THR A 172 -13.97 -20.02 -1.88
CA THR A 172 -14.20 -21.11 -0.92
C THR A 172 -12.99 -21.20 0.03
N ALA A 173 -13.22 -21.63 1.27
CA ALA A 173 -12.18 -21.60 2.30
C ALA A 173 -10.95 -22.48 1.99
N ASP A 174 -11.11 -23.50 1.15
CA ASP A 174 -10.00 -24.35 0.68
C ASP A 174 -9.08 -23.63 -0.33
N GLN A 175 -9.53 -22.53 -0.92
CA GLN A 175 -8.73 -21.67 -1.79
C GLN A 175 -7.88 -20.65 -1.02
N ASP A 176 -8.07 -20.50 0.29
CA ASP A 176 -7.33 -19.52 1.08
C ASP A 176 -5.81 -19.69 0.93
N GLY A 177 -5.13 -18.56 0.65
CA GLY A 177 -3.70 -18.53 0.35
C GLY A 177 -3.31 -19.06 -1.03
N THR A 178 -4.27 -19.31 -1.93
CA THR A 178 -3.96 -19.59 -3.34
C THR A 178 -3.70 -18.28 -4.06
N ALA A 179 -2.51 -18.16 -4.65
CA ALA A 179 -2.11 -16.98 -5.39
C ALA A 179 -1.29 -17.37 -6.63
N ALA A 180 -1.32 -16.56 -7.68
CA ALA A 180 -0.60 -16.79 -8.91
C ALA A 180 -0.30 -15.49 -9.66
N LEU A 181 0.76 -15.47 -10.47
CA LEU A 181 0.89 -14.51 -11.57
C LEU A 181 0.13 -15.03 -12.79
N ALA A 182 -0.61 -14.17 -13.46
CA ALA A 182 -1.20 -14.47 -14.77
C ALA A 182 -0.51 -13.66 -15.86
N GLU A 183 -0.15 -14.30 -16.95
CA GLU A 183 0.29 -13.66 -18.19
C GLU A 183 -0.88 -13.64 -19.18
N ILE A 184 -1.30 -12.44 -19.56
CA ILE A 184 -2.46 -12.18 -20.41
C ILE A 184 -1.95 -11.58 -21.71
N ASP A 185 -2.45 -12.04 -22.83
CA ASP A 185 -2.15 -11.47 -24.14
C ASP A 185 -2.70 -10.04 -24.23
N LEU A 186 -1.82 -9.07 -24.50
CA LEU A 186 -2.15 -7.65 -24.43
C LEU A 186 -3.09 -7.18 -25.56
N GLU A 187 -3.24 -7.95 -26.62
CA GLU A 187 -4.12 -7.60 -27.75
C GLU A 187 -5.49 -8.31 -27.65
N SER A 188 -5.49 -9.58 -27.28
CA SER A 188 -6.73 -10.40 -27.27
C SER A 188 -7.40 -10.50 -25.89
N GLY A 189 -6.65 -10.28 -24.82
CA GLY A 189 -7.11 -10.52 -23.46
C GLY A 189 -7.09 -11.99 -23.03
N ALA A 190 -6.64 -12.90 -23.89
CA ALA A 190 -6.56 -14.31 -23.55
C ALA A 190 -5.50 -14.57 -22.48
N VAL A 191 -5.83 -15.36 -21.46
CA VAL A 191 -4.86 -15.82 -20.46
C VAL A 191 -3.93 -16.84 -21.12
N ARG A 192 -2.65 -16.48 -21.31
CA ARG A 192 -1.65 -17.36 -21.89
C ARG A 192 -1.25 -18.46 -20.91
N ARG A 193 -1.12 -18.11 -19.65
CA ARG A 193 -0.78 -19.03 -18.56
C ARG A 193 -0.96 -18.39 -17.19
N THR A 194 -1.05 -19.22 -16.17
CA THR A 194 -0.96 -18.85 -14.74
C THR A 194 0.22 -19.56 -14.11
N ILE A 195 0.98 -18.85 -13.29
CA ILE A 195 2.16 -19.36 -12.59
C ILE A 195 1.86 -19.28 -11.09
N PRO A 196 1.53 -20.43 -10.46
CA PRO A 196 1.11 -20.44 -9.06
C PRO A 196 2.29 -20.14 -8.12
N VAL A 197 1.96 -19.52 -6.99
CA VAL A 197 2.82 -19.55 -5.80
C VAL A 197 2.79 -20.98 -5.25
N VAL A 198 3.97 -21.61 -5.15
CA VAL A 198 4.08 -22.97 -4.62
C VAL A 198 4.45 -22.89 -3.15
N ARG A 199 3.55 -23.38 -2.30
CA ARG A 199 3.78 -23.46 -0.85
C ARG A 199 4.85 -24.50 -0.54
N GLY A 200 5.85 -24.10 0.25
CA GLY A 200 6.86 -25.02 0.78
C GLY A 200 6.35 -25.86 1.94
N PRO A 201 7.10 -26.91 2.33
CA PRO A 201 6.77 -27.67 3.54
C PRO A 201 6.80 -26.78 4.78
N GLY A 202 5.69 -26.76 5.54
CA GLY A 202 5.55 -25.95 6.75
C GLY A 202 5.13 -24.49 6.52
N ASP A 203 4.83 -24.11 5.29
CA ASP A 203 4.28 -22.79 4.99
C ASP A 203 2.89 -22.63 5.62
N GLN A 204 2.75 -21.59 6.45
CA GLN A 204 1.52 -21.30 7.21
C GLN A 204 0.85 -20.01 6.75
N TYR A 205 1.42 -19.35 5.72
CA TYR A 205 0.90 -18.04 5.27
C TYR A 205 -0.29 -18.20 4.33
N SER A 206 -1.22 -17.27 4.44
CA SER A 206 -2.31 -17.09 3.48
C SER A 206 -1.82 -16.08 2.42
N HIS A 207 -1.11 -16.61 1.39
CA HIS A 207 -0.50 -15.76 0.38
C HIS A 207 -1.51 -14.92 -0.38
N VAL A 208 -1.21 -13.63 -0.52
CA VAL A 208 -1.99 -12.67 -1.31
C VAL A 208 -1.02 -11.81 -2.11
N LEU A 209 -0.89 -12.07 -3.40
CA LEU A 209 -0.14 -11.19 -4.29
C LEU A 209 -0.93 -9.90 -4.51
N GLY A 210 -0.43 -8.79 -3.97
CA GLY A 210 -1.11 -7.48 -3.98
C GLY A 210 -0.71 -6.63 -5.17
N ASP A 211 0.58 -6.57 -5.49
CA ASP A 211 1.09 -5.76 -6.60
C ASP A 211 2.29 -6.45 -7.27
N LEU A 212 2.71 -5.92 -8.42
CA LEU A 212 3.84 -6.46 -9.16
C LEU A 212 4.59 -5.37 -9.95
N ALA A 213 5.86 -5.62 -10.21
CA ALA A 213 6.69 -4.77 -11.04
C ALA A 213 7.60 -5.59 -11.97
N LEU A 214 7.89 -5.02 -13.14
CA LEU A 214 8.79 -5.60 -14.13
C LEU A 214 10.20 -5.03 -13.96
N ALA A 215 11.19 -5.91 -13.88
CA ALA A 215 12.58 -5.51 -13.93
C ALA A 215 13.08 -5.46 -15.38
N THR A 216 14.17 -4.72 -15.60
CA THR A 216 14.77 -4.53 -16.93
C THR A 216 15.33 -5.81 -17.54
N ASP A 217 15.62 -6.83 -16.74
CA ASP A 217 16.05 -8.17 -17.17
C ASP A 217 14.89 -9.09 -17.58
N GLY A 218 13.64 -8.59 -17.48
CA GLY A 218 12.42 -9.33 -17.79
C GLY A 218 11.88 -10.16 -16.61
N SER A 219 12.51 -10.10 -15.45
CA SER A 219 11.95 -10.68 -14.22
C SER A 219 10.70 -9.95 -13.78
N VAL A 220 9.73 -10.68 -13.25
CA VAL A 220 8.54 -10.14 -12.60
C VAL A 220 8.66 -10.32 -11.10
N PHE A 221 8.55 -9.25 -10.36
CA PHE A 221 8.51 -9.28 -8.89
C PHE A 221 7.09 -9.03 -8.41
N ALA A 222 6.66 -9.76 -7.38
CA ALA A 222 5.34 -9.58 -6.78
C ALA A 222 5.43 -9.51 -5.25
N THR A 223 4.70 -8.57 -4.68
CA THR A 223 4.58 -8.40 -3.22
C THR A 223 3.54 -9.35 -2.67
N ASP A 224 3.78 -9.86 -1.48
CA ASP A 224 2.85 -10.73 -0.75
C ASP A 224 2.35 -10.01 0.52
N SER A 225 1.08 -9.63 0.54
CA SER A 225 0.48 -8.97 1.71
C SER A 225 0.05 -9.95 2.81
N GLY A 226 -0.02 -11.26 2.49
CA GLY A 226 -0.36 -12.32 3.44
C GLY A 226 0.84 -13.08 4.00
N GLY A 227 2.03 -12.89 3.42
CA GLY A 227 3.28 -13.53 3.86
C GLY A 227 4.47 -12.57 3.81
N PRO A 228 5.56 -12.85 4.54
CA PRO A 228 6.73 -11.99 4.61
C PRO A 228 7.67 -12.20 3.40
N ILE A 229 7.13 -12.27 2.18
CA ILE A 229 7.85 -12.72 1.00
C ILE A 229 7.72 -11.72 -0.16
N LEU A 230 8.85 -11.40 -0.77
CA LEU A 230 8.92 -10.82 -2.11
C LEU A 230 9.15 -11.99 -3.09
N TRP A 231 8.20 -12.23 -3.95
CA TRP A 231 8.26 -13.28 -4.97
C TRP A 231 8.94 -12.79 -6.23
N ARG A 232 9.60 -13.71 -6.97
CA ARG A 232 10.18 -13.44 -8.28
C ARG A 232 9.85 -14.56 -9.28
N LEU A 233 9.53 -14.17 -10.50
CA LEU A 233 9.58 -15.00 -11.68
C LEU A 233 10.80 -14.54 -12.50
N SER A 234 11.88 -15.32 -12.49
CA SER A 234 13.18 -14.94 -13.08
C SER A 234 13.22 -15.12 -14.61
N SER A 235 12.32 -15.94 -15.20
CA SER A 235 12.18 -16.13 -16.64
C SER A 235 10.75 -16.51 -16.98
N ARG A 236 10.36 -16.30 -18.24
CA ARG A 236 8.99 -16.61 -18.68
C ARG A 236 8.61 -18.07 -18.54
N GLU A 237 9.56 -18.98 -18.65
CA GLU A 237 9.32 -20.43 -18.52
C GLU A 237 9.54 -20.94 -17.09
N GLY A 238 9.90 -20.06 -16.17
CA GLY A 238 10.20 -20.37 -14.78
C GLY A 238 8.97 -20.59 -13.90
N ALA A 239 9.25 -20.96 -12.65
CA ALA A 239 8.30 -20.98 -11.55
C ALA A 239 8.51 -19.75 -10.65
N MET A 240 7.50 -19.41 -9.87
CA MET A 240 7.63 -18.40 -8.81
C MET A 240 8.61 -18.91 -7.74
N GLU A 241 9.58 -18.09 -7.36
CA GLU A 241 10.50 -18.36 -6.26
C GLU A 241 10.30 -17.35 -5.12
N ALA A 242 10.41 -17.80 -3.88
CA ALA A 242 10.51 -16.93 -2.71
C ALA A 242 11.89 -16.24 -2.76
N PHE A 243 11.93 -15.05 -3.39
CA PHE A 243 13.18 -14.36 -3.69
C PHE A 243 13.82 -13.76 -2.43
N VAL A 244 13.02 -13.08 -1.62
CA VAL A 244 13.41 -12.58 -0.30
C VAL A 244 12.30 -12.90 0.68
N GLU A 245 12.64 -13.60 1.76
CA GLU A 245 11.80 -13.72 2.95
C GLU A 245 12.45 -12.93 4.07
N ASN A 246 11.68 -12.01 4.70
CA ASN A 246 12.24 -11.10 5.70
C ASN A 246 11.21 -10.71 6.76
N ALA A 247 11.62 -10.71 8.03
CA ALA A 247 10.75 -10.37 9.16
C ALA A 247 10.29 -8.88 9.17
N GLU A 248 10.94 -8.00 8.40
CA GLU A 248 10.49 -6.63 8.20
C GLU A 248 9.28 -6.52 7.26
N PHE A 249 8.96 -7.57 6.52
CA PHE A 249 7.79 -7.63 5.65
C PHE A 249 6.55 -8.01 6.47
N LEU A 250 5.78 -7.01 6.89
CA LEU A 250 4.60 -7.21 7.74
C LEU A 250 3.29 -7.20 6.95
N SER A 251 3.21 -6.39 5.90
CA SER A 251 2.04 -6.28 5.02
C SER A 251 2.47 -5.56 3.75
N LEU A 252 3.19 -6.27 2.88
CA LEU A 252 3.66 -5.72 1.61
C LEU A 252 2.48 -5.37 0.70
N GLN A 253 2.58 -4.21 0.05
CA GLN A 253 1.57 -3.68 -0.87
C GLN A 253 2.25 -3.30 -2.20
N GLY A 254 2.29 -2.01 -2.55
CA GLY A 254 2.87 -1.51 -3.78
C GLY A 254 4.37 -1.78 -3.94
N ILE A 255 4.82 -1.89 -5.18
CA ILE A 255 6.22 -2.10 -5.55
C ILE A 255 6.62 -1.26 -6.75
N VAL A 256 7.82 -0.68 -6.69
CA VAL A 256 8.50 -0.12 -7.87
C VAL A 256 9.93 -0.64 -7.93
N ILE A 257 10.45 -0.79 -9.15
CA ILE A 257 11.86 -1.13 -9.38
C ILE A 257 12.56 0.07 -9.97
N LEU A 258 13.57 0.56 -9.25
CA LEU A 258 14.40 1.67 -9.64
C LEU A 258 15.58 1.20 -10.50
N PRO A 259 16.20 2.10 -11.29
CA PRO A 259 17.48 1.82 -11.93
C PRO A 259 18.52 1.31 -10.93
N GLY A 260 19.42 0.44 -11.39
CA GLY A 260 20.46 -0.15 -10.53
C GLY A 260 20.02 -1.38 -9.73
N GLY A 261 18.80 -1.90 -9.96
CA GLY A 261 18.34 -3.15 -9.31
C GLY A 261 17.93 -2.95 -7.85
N ILE A 262 17.30 -1.84 -7.56
CA ILE A 262 16.70 -1.54 -6.26
C ILE A 262 15.17 -1.66 -6.37
N ALA A 263 14.55 -2.47 -5.55
CA ALA A 263 13.10 -2.42 -5.34
C ALA A 263 12.77 -1.55 -4.14
N VAL A 264 11.76 -0.69 -4.28
CA VAL A 264 11.13 0.01 -3.16
C VAL A 264 9.72 -0.54 -2.99
N LEU A 265 9.44 -0.99 -1.77
CA LEU A 265 8.20 -1.64 -1.41
C LEU A 265 7.42 -0.75 -0.44
N ALA A 266 6.13 -0.59 -0.65
CA ALA A 266 5.23 -0.12 0.40
C ALA A 266 4.90 -1.29 1.32
N ASP A 267 5.07 -1.08 2.61
CA ASP A 267 4.56 -1.96 3.65
C ASP A 267 3.58 -1.18 4.51
N HIS A 268 2.35 -1.66 4.58
CA HIS A 268 1.27 -0.95 5.26
C HIS A 268 1.54 -0.71 6.75
N ALA A 269 2.31 -1.59 7.39
CA ALA A 269 2.69 -1.49 8.79
C ALA A 269 4.05 -0.82 9.02
N ASN A 270 4.98 -0.92 8.04
CA ASN A 270 6.37 -0.47 8.19
C ASN A 270 6.74 0.78 7.37
N GLY A 271 5.89 1.22 6.44
CA GLY A 271 6.18 2.35 5.55
C GLY A 271 6.95 1.90 4.30
N LEU A 272 8.07 2.53 3.96
CA LEU A 272 8.86 2.15 2.80
C LEU A 272 10.02 1.23 3.18
N LEU A 273 10.18 0.17 2.41
CA LEU A 273 11.28 -0.77 2.50
C LEU A 273 12.08 -0.76 1.20
N ARG A 274 13.39 -0.68 1.30
CA ARG A 274 14.35 -0.81 0.19
C ARG A 274 14.90 -2.23 0.17
N VAL A 275 14.85 -2.86 -1.00
CA VAL A 275 15.45 -4.16 -1.26
C VAL A 275 16.49 -4.03 -2.37
N ASP A 276 17.72 -4.36 -2.08
CA ASP A 276 18.77 -4.51 -3.10
C ASP A 276 18.60 -5.89 -3.75
N LEU A 277 18.23 -5.92 -5.02
CA LEU A 277 17.92 -7.16 -5.73
C LEU A 277 19.15 -8.03 -6.00
N GLY A 278 20.35 -7.45 -6.01
CA GLY A 278 21.60 -8.18 -6.19
C GLY A 278 22.04 -8.90 -4.91
N SER A 279 22.08 -8.18 -3.79
CA SER A 279 22.49 -8.73 -2.49
C SER A 279 21.36 -9.32 -1.66
N ARG A 280 20.09 -9.06 -2.03
CA ARG A 280 18.86 -9.42 -1.31
C ARG A 280 18.77 -8.80 0.09
N THR A 281 19.48 -7.69 0.33
CA THR A 281 19.41 -6.99 1.60
C THR A 281 18.18 -6.12 1.69
N VAL A 282 17.51 -6.16 2.85
CA VAL A 282 16.32 -5.37 3.14
C VAL A 282 16.66 -4.30 4.15
N ARG A 283 16.17 -3.09 3.93
CA ARG A 283 16.30 -1.98 4.86
C ARG A 283 15.05 -1.11 4.84
N ARG A 284 14.56 -0.73 6.01
CA ARG A 284 13.50 0.27 6.13
C ARG A 284 14.07 1.67 5.84
N LEU A 285 13.32 2.46 5.08
CA LEU A 285 13.59 3.87 4.87
C LEU A 285 12.92 4.68 5.97
N GLU A 286 13.72 5.47 6.69
CA GLU A 286 13.21 6.26 7.80
C GLU A 286 12.37 7.45 7.31
N SER A 287 11.20 7.65 7.92
CA SER A 287 10.35 8.82 7.65
C SER A 287 11.04 10.09 8.12
N PRO A 288 11.08 11.16 7.32
CA PRO A 288 11.55 12.45 7.79
C PRO A 288 10.75 12.96 9.00
N PRO A 289 11.37 13.75 9.91
CA PRO A 289 10.66 14.31 11.06
C PRO A 289 9.36 15.03 10.68
N GLY A 290 8.31 14.83 11.46
CA GLY A 290 6.98 15.43 11.20
C GLY A 290 6.21 14.77 10.05
N THR A 291 6.66 13.61 9.55
CA THR A 291 5.97 12.84 8.52
C THR A 291 5.71 11.41 8.98
N THR A 292 4.79 10.73 8.31
CA THR A 292 4.55 9.29 8.50
C THR A 292 4.27 8.61 7.19
N LEU A 293 4.90 7.47 6.98
CA LEU A 293 4.72 6.59 5.84
C LEU A 293 3.99 5.27 6.22
N ILE A 294 3.46 5.20 7.43
CA ILE A 294 2.60 4.09 7.86
C ILE A 294 1.28 4.13 7.08
N GLY A 295 0.77 2.99 6.70
CA GLY A 295 -0.47 2.88 5.94
C GLY A 295 -0.33 3.19 4.46
N LEU A 296 0.87 3.05 3.91
CA LEU A 296 1.09 3.08 2.46
C LEU A 296 0.53 1.83 1.81
N ASP A 297 -0.04 2.02 0.64
CA ASP A 297 -0.60 1.00 -0.24
C ASP A 297 0.11 1.05 -1.61
N GLY A 298 -0.44 1.71 -2.61
CA GLY A 298 0.14 1.79 -3.94
C GLY A 298 1.41 2.64 -4.03
N LEU A 299 2.33 2.23 -4.91
CA LEU A 299 3.49 3.00 -5.31
C LEU A 299 3.51 3.16 -6.84
N THR A 300 3.97 4.32 -7.29
CA THR A 300 4.21 4.58 -8.70
C THR A 300 5.48 5.42 -8.84
N LEU A 301 6.33 5.07 -9.80
CA LEU A 301 7.52 5.84 -10.14
C LEU A 301 7.14 6.94 -11.12
N ALA A 302 7.33 8.20 -10.74
CA ALA A 302 7.12 9.33 -11.60
C ALA A 302 8.29 9.48 -12.61
N PRO A 303 8.07 10.15 -13.77
CA PRO A 303 9.12 10.33 -14.80
C PRO A 303 10.37 11.06 -14.32
N ASP A 304 10.26 11.83 -13.25
CA ASP A 304 11.38 12.56 -12.62
C ASP A 304 12.15 11.70 -11.57
N GLY A 305 11.82 10.42 -11.46
CA GLY A 305 12.45 9.48 -10.54
C GLY A 305 11.93 9.52 -9.11
N GLN A 306 10.94 10.38 -8.82
CA GLN A 306 10.32 10.45 -7.49
C GLN A 306 9.17 9.44 -7.35
N LEU A 307 8.86 9.06 -6.10
CA LEU A 307 7.75 8.15 -5.84
C LEU A 307 6.44 8.92 -5.62
N LEU A 308 5.39 8.44 -6.22
CA LEU A 308 4.02 8.75 -5.81
C LEU A 308 3.49 7.59 -4.97
N ALA A 309 3.04 7.88 -3.77
CA ALA A 309 2.59 6.87 -2.83
C ALA A 309 1.14 7.14 -2.39
N ILE A 310 0.31 6.12 -2.45
CA ILE A 310 -1.06 6.16 -1.95
C ILE A 310 -1.04 5.71 -0.49
N GLN A 311 -1.62 6.52 0.40
CA GLN A 311 -1.72 6.24 1.82
C GLN A 311 -3.19 6.20 2.23
N ASN A 312 -3.73 4.99 2.33
CA ASN A 312 -5.12 4.73 2.68
C ASN A 312 -5.31 4.16 4.10
N GLY A 313 -4.22 3.75 4.78
CA GLY A 313 -4.25 3.20 6.14
C GLY A 313 -4.41 4.24 7.24
N LEU A 314 -4.44 5.52 6.91
CA LEU A 314 -4.60 6.63 7.84
C LEU A 314 -5.72 7.58 7.38
N ARG A 315 -6.14 8.46 8.29
CA ARG A 315 -7.11 9.52 7.97
C ARG A 315 -6.44 10.89 8.05
N PRO A 316 -6.63 11.76 7.05
CA PRO A 316 -7.31 11.51 5.76
C PRO A 316 -6.49 10.57 4.87
N ASN A 317 -7.14 9.91 3.89
CA ASN A 317 -6.42 9.25 2.81
C ASN A 317 -5.64 10.29 2.01
N ARG A 318 -4.41 9.97 1.60
CA ARG A 318 -3.48 10.91 0.97
C ARG A 318 -2.82 10.33 -0.27
N ILE A 319 -2.44 11.21 -1.20
CA ILE A 319 -1.42 10.92 -2.20
C ILE A 319 -0.20 11.73 -1.81
N LEU A 320 0.91 11.04 -1.65
CA LEU A 320 2.20 11.61 -1.25
C LEU A 320 3.17 11.59 -2.42
N ARG A 321 4.02 12.61 -2.50
CA ARG A 321 5.27 12.58 -3.25
C ARG A 321 6.39 12.32 -2.25
N VAL A 322 7.21 11.32 -2.54
CA VAL A 322 8.36 10.95 -1.73
C VAL A 322 9.63 11.13 -2.56
N GLU A 323 10.50 11.97 -2.08
CA GLU A 323 11.78 12.30 -2.72
C GLU A 323 12.87 11.41 -2.12
N LEU A 324 13.48 10.58 -2.96
CA LEU A 324 14.62 9.73 -2.59
C LEU A 324 15.92 10.38 -3.03
N ASP A 325 17.03 10.05 -2.36
CA ASP A 325 18.35 10.33 -2.87
C ASP A 325 18.68 9.45 -4.10
N ASP A 326 19.76 9.77 -4.82
CA ASP A 326 20.13 9.14 -6.09
C ASP A 326 20.36 7.61 -6.01
N VAL A 327 20.59 7.09 -4.80
CA VAL A 327 20.84 5.67 -4.53
C VAL A 327 19.70 5.01 -3.75
N ALA A 328 18.61 5.75 -3.54
CA ALA A 328 17.45 5.34 -2.78
C ALA A 328 17.79 4.82 -1.37
N GLU A 329 18.78 5.45 -0.73
CA GLU A 329 19.15 5.11 0.64
C GLU A 329 18.44 5.96 1.68
N ASN A 330 18.05 7.17 1.33
CA ASN A 330 17.40 8.08 2.25
C ASN A 330 16.22 8.78 1.60
N ILE A 331 15.20 9.07 2.41
CA ILE A 331 14.10 9.95 2.03
C ILE A 331 14.55 11.39 2.32
N GLN A 332 14.64 12.20 1.28
CA GLN A 332 15.00 13.61 1.37
C GLN A 332 13.80 14.51 1.67
N GLY A 333 12.60 14.11 1.24
CA GLY A 333 11.39 14.87 1.45
C GLY A 333 10.12 14.06 1.27
N VAL A 334 9.06 14.51 1.95
CA VAL A 334 7.70 13.98 1.78
C VAL A 334 6.75 15.16 1.68
N SER A 335 5.97 15.21 0.62
CA SER A 335 4.94 16.24 0.44
C SER A 335 3.58 15.60 0.15
N VAL A 336 2.51 16.23 0.66
CA VAL A 336 1.13 15.81 0.42
C VAL A 336 0.64 16.50 -0.83
N LEU A 337 0.39 15.75 -1.90
CA LEU A 337 -0.17 16.24 -3.14
C LEU A 337 -1.70 16.40 -3.03
N GLU A 338 -2.36 15.36 -2.51
CA GLU A 338 -3.81 15.31 -2.33
C GLU A 338 -4.17 14.72 -0.98
N SER A 339 -5.19 15.26 -0.32
CA SER A 339 -5.78 14.65 0.87
C SER A 339 -7.22 15.08 1.10
N GLY A 340 -7.99 14.30 1.85
CA GLY A 340 -9.35 14.65 2.26
C GLY A 340 -10.36 14.79 1.12
N GLN A 341 -10.07 14.26 -0.05
CA GLN A 341 -10.99 14.23 -1.20
C GLN A 341 -12.09 13.20 -0.94
N ILE A 342 -13.35 13.59 -1.16
CA ILE A 342 -14.52 12.70 -0.98
C ILE A 342 -14.40 11.45 -1.87
N MET A 343 -13.87 11.60 -3.09
CA MET A 343 -13.71 10.51 -4.05
C MET A 343 -12.57 9.54 -3.70
N MET A 344 -11.71 9.90 -2.75
CA MET A 344 -10.63 9.04 -2.26
C MET A 344 -11.08 8.22 -1.04
N ALA A 345 -12.22 7.53 -1.13
CA ALA A 345 -12.76 6.77 0.00
C ALA A 345 -11.84 5.59 0.40
N ALA A 346 -11.30 4.89 -0.59
CA ALA A 346 -10.34 3.80 -0.42
C ALA A 346 -9.45 3.69 -1.69
N PRO A 347 -8.52 4.64 -1.92
CA PRO A 347 -7.60 4.55 -3.04
C PRO A 347 -6.58 3.44 -2.75
N SER A 348 -6.25 2.61 -3.76
CA SER A 348 -5.28 1.52 -3.62
C SER A 348 -4.06 1.70 -4.52
N LEU A 349 -4.16 1.40 -5.80
CA LEU A 349 -3.06 1.52 -6.74
C LEU A 349 -3.23 2.72 -7.68
N GLY A 350 -2.14 3.15 -8.30
CA GLY A 350 -2.11 4.26 -9.24
C GLY A 350 -1.15 4.01 -10.40
N CYS A 351 -1.33 4.72 -11.50
CA CYS A 351 -0.40 4.75 -12.62
C CYS A 351 -0.18 6.19 -13.10
N ILE A 352 0.90 6.40 -13.86
CA ILE A 352 1.14 7.63 -14.61
C ILE A 352 0.60 7.45 -16.02
N ALA A 353 -0.16 8.44 -16.51
CA ALA A 353 -0.78 8.46 -17.82
C ALA A 353 -0.56 9.80 -18.55
#